data_5a8bf8f7b02005ef783378dba7a7e0c7
#
_entry.id   5a8bf8f7b02005ef783378dba7a7e0c7
#
_cell.length_a   1.000
_cell.length_b   1.000
_cell.length_c   1.000
_cell.angle_alpha   90.00
_cell.angle_beta   90.00
_cell.angle_gamma   90.00
#
_symmetry.space_group_name_H-M   'P 1'
#
loop_
_entity.id
_entity.type
_entity.pdbx_description
1 polymer ?
#
loop_
_entity_poly.entity_id
_entity_poly.type
_entity_poly.pdbx_seq_one_letter_code
_entity_poly.pdbx_strand_id
1 'polypeptide(L)'
;MANGVTRLLRMSEKIDGTYDDGGSQATAASRLLLTTNIWSDAPSPPPATKSVEPAAPQPAPVAPAPVTVEIVPTPAPAAPALARQWPPRKLSLALQGGGTFAAFTWGVLERLLEQPDIEFDSISGASAGAINALLLAGGLAEGGREAARGRLNRFWIRTMHEASFRSLMLVGGFSPAGSSVAFGPTLRSGHFDPFDLDPLRQTLLRDINFAALRDAKCPKLLIAATRIRDGQQQIFRNGAVTADVALASTCPPLVHCAVEIDGEAYWDGGFGGNPPLIKLAQESATADLLLVQVTPTRDSYVPITLAAIDRRLDQIAANAALKAEIAAIEWAQSRAAQALRLTTIAAEDSIEGLAQRSSTDLGRGFIRQLHRSGRAAAERWLGQGAAGTEAQRALSVAEPALA
;
A
#
# COMPACT_ATOMS: atom_id res chain seq x y z
N MET A 1 2.87 42.39 2.60
CA MET A 1 1.95 41.31 2.18
C MET A 1 0.47 41.65 2.40
N ALA A 2 0.10 42.94 2.33
CA ALA A 2 -1.27 43.42 2.59
C ALA A 2 -2.05 43.84 1.32
N ASN A 3 -1.43 43.79 0.14
CA ASN A 3 -2.03 44.33 -1.10
C ASN A 3 -2.69 43.30 -2.03
N GLY A 4 -2.69 42.00 -1.68
CA GLY A 4 -3.29 40.94 -2.51
C GLY A 4 -4.78 40.65 -2.21
N VAL A 5 -5.19 40.85 -0.98
CA VAL A 5 -6.55 40.45 -0.53
C VAL A 5 -7.59 41.49 -0.94
N THR A 6 -7.22 42.77 -0.99
CA THR A 6 -8.13 43.85 -1.36
C THR A 6 -8.52 43.87 -2.84
N ARG A 7 -7.76 43.15 -3.70
CA ARG A 7 -8.05 43.10 -5.14
C ARG A 7 -9.07 42.02 -5.52
N LEU A 8 -9.20 40.99 -4.69
CA LEU A 8 -10.17 39.89 -4.90
C LEU A 8 -11.59 40.29 -4.47
N LEU A 9 -11.72 41.18 -3.45
CA LEU A 9 -13.01 41.66 -2.98
C LEU A 9 -13.68 42.67 -3.95
N ARG A 10 -12.89 43.38 -4.77
CA ARG A 10 -13.43 44.32 -5.77
C ARG A 10 -13.90 43.66 -7.09
N MET A 11 -13.61 42.40 -7.33
CA MET A 11 -14.12 41.66 -8.51
C MET A 11 -15.48 41.01 -8.27
N SER A 12 -15.91 40.88 -7.01
CA SER A 12 -17.23 40.36 -6.64
C SER A 12 -18.39 41.36 -6.79
N GLU A 13 -18.10 42.66 -6.79
CA GLU A 13 -19.13 43.72 -6.85
C GLU A 13 -19.56 44.12 -8.28
N LYS A 14 -19.05 43.43 -9.32
CA LYS A 14 -19.34 43.81 -10.74
C LYS A 14 -20.19 42.83 -11.51
N ILE A 15 -20.85 41.89 -10.84
CA ILE A 15 -21.71 40.85 -11.48
C ILE A 15 -23.18 40.96 -10.99
N ASP A 16 -23.59 42.10 -10.40
CA ASP A 16 -24.99 42.41 -10.13
C ASP A 16 -25.51 43.40 -11.20
N GLY A 17 -25.96 42.83 -12.30
CA GLY A 17 -26.65 43.53 -13.38
C GLY A 17 -27.76 42.68 -13.95
N THR A 18 -28.96 42.83 -13.38
CA THR A 18 -30.31 42.62 -13.98
C THR A 18 -30.59 41.27 -14.70
N TYR A 19 -31.34 40.40 -14.02
CA TYR A 19 -32.41 39.64 -14.64
C TYR A 19 -33.61 39.59 -13.68
N ASP A 20 -34.76 39.99 -14.23
CA ASP A 20 -36.04 40.10 -13.57
C ASP A 20 -36.86 38.83 -13.79
N ASP A 21 -37.72 38.52 -12.84
CA ASP A 21 -38.86 37.61 -12.83
C ASP A 21 -38.72 36.10 -12.95
N GLY A 22 -39.20 35.44 -11.89
CA GLY A 22 -39.66 34.07 -11.91
C GLY A 22 -39.47 33.36 -10.55
N GLY A 23 -40.40 33.59 -9.61
CA GLY A 23 -40.35 33.03 -8.26
C GLY A 23 -40.10 31.56 -8.13
N SER A 24 -39.27 31.17 -7.19
CA SER A 24 -39.42 29.99 -6.33
C SER A 24 -38.33 29.92 -5.31
N GLN A 25 -38.71 29.97 -4.04
CA GLN A 25 -38.06 29.44 -2.84
C GLN A 25 -36.54 29.14 -2.90
N ALA A 26 -35.72 30.12 -2.61
CA ALA A 26 -34.36 29.94 -2.16
C ALA A 26 -34.41 29.53 -0.67
N THR A 27 -34.09 28.29 -0.42
CA THR A 27 -34.13 27.63 0.86
C THR A 27 -33.10 28.20 1.85
N ALA A 28 -33.42 28.13 3.13
CA ALA A 28 -32.72 28.62 4.32
C ALA A 28 -31.25 28.21 4.49
N ALA A 29 -30.67 27.46 3.56
CA ALA A 29 -29.27 26.98 3.63
C ALA A 29 -28.22 28.07 3.35
N SER A 30 -28.56 29.11 2.58
CA SER A 30 -27.59 30.19 2.27
C SER A 30 -27.41 31.21 3.39
N ARG A 31 -28.24 31.17 4.43
CA ARG A 31 -28.13 32.13 5.57
C ARG A 31 -27.32 31.60 6.76
N LEU A 32 -26.96 30.31 6.76
CA LEU A 32 -26.24 29.69 7.91
C LEU A 32 -24.70 29.78 7.81
N LEU A 33 -24.15 30.21 6.67
CA LEU A 33 -22.68 30.26 6.47
C LEU A 33 -22.05 31.64 6.78
N LEU A 34 -22.83 32.62 7.21
CA LEU A 34 -22.31 33.97 7.47
C LEU A 34 -22.35 34.43 8.96
N THR A 35 -22.69 33.53 9.89
CA THR A 35 -22.83 33.90 11.31
C THR A 35 -21.99 33.09 12.30
N THR A 36 -21.04 32.31 11.85
CA THR A 36 -20.04 31.75 12.77
C THR A 36 -18.76 32.58 12.73
N ASN A 37 -18.71 33.58 13.61
CA ASN A 37 -17.51 34.34 13.93
C ASN A 37 -16.54 33.42 14.70
N ILE A 38 -15.60 32.77 14.02
CA ILE A 38 -14.65 31.82 14.61
C ILE A 38 -13.51 32.53 15.39
N TRP A 39 -13.55 33.86 15.51
CA TRP A 39 -12.45 34.64 16.10
C TRP A 39 -12.87 35.60 17.24
N SER A 40 -13.91 35.27 18.02
CA SER A 40 -14.35 36.14 19.14
C SER A 40 -14.31 35.46 20.52
N ASP A 41 -13.44 34.49 20.76
CA ASP A 41 -13.13 34.07 22.12
C ASP A 41 -11.70 34.48 22.50
N ALA A 42 -11.56 35.77 22.87
CA ALA A 42 -10.42 36.17 23.69
C ALA A 42 -10.56 35.50 25.07
N PRO A 43 -9.52 34.86 25.59
CA PRO A 43 -9.59 34.26 26.93
C PRO A 43 -9.86 35.34 27.98
N SER A 44 -10.84 35.09 28.83
CA SER A 44 -11.14 35.90 29.99
C SER A 44 -9.89 36.05 30.88
N PRO A 45 -9.66 37.24 31.49
CA PRO A 45 -8.52 37.41 32.38
C PRO A 45 -8.62 36.46 33.58
N PRO A 46 -7.50 35.93 34.07
CA PRO A 46 -7.49 35.02 35.19
C PRO A 46 -8.03 35.68 36.46
N PRO A 47 -8.74 34.99 37.34
CA PRO A 47 -9.23 35.53 38.60
C PRO A 47 -8.05 35.94 39.49
N ALA A 48 -8.24 37.06 40.22
CA ALA A 48 -7.25 37.65 41.12
C ALA A 48 -6.67 36.60 42.08
N THR A 49 -5.34 36.52 42.09
CA THR A 49 -4.55 35.64 42.95
C THR A 49 -4.82 35.97 44.42
N LYS A 50 -5.39 34.99 45.13
CA LYS A 50 -5.37 34.99 46.60
C LYS A 50 -3.93 34.87 47.05
N SER A 51 -3.52 35.72 47.98
CA SER A 51 -2.22 35.70 48.64
C SER A 51 -1.93 34.32 49.21
N VAL A 52 -0.89 33.66 48.68
CA VAL A 52 -0.42 32.39 49.21
C VAL A 52 0.52 32.67 50.37
N GLU A 53 0.20 32.13 51.53
CA GLU A 53 1.02 32.07 52.74
C GLU A 53 2.34 31.31 52.40
N PRO A 54 3.49 31.72 52.93
CA PRO A 54 4.76 31.10 52.55
C PRO A 54 4.80 29.66 53.03
N ALA A 55 4.97 28.75 52.08
CA ALA A 55 5.12 27.30 52.33
C ALA A 55 6.44 27.03 53.12
N ALA A 56 6.36 26.10 54.07
CA ALA A 56 7.50 25.62 54.82
C ALA A 56 8.61 25.08 53.89
N PRO A 57 9.91 25.18 54.31
CA PRO A 57 11.02 24.78 53.45
C PRO A 57 10.94 23.28 53.11
N GLN A 58 10.99 22.98 51.84
CA GLN A 58 11.07 21.60 51.34
C GLN A 58 12.44 20.99 51.71
N PRO A 59 12.51 19.72 52.08
CA PRO A 59 13.79 19.05 52.30
C PRO A 59 14.61 19.00 51.01
N ALA A 60 15.91 19.18 51.14
CA ALA A 60 16.84 19.16 49.99
C ALA A 60 16.72 17.87 49.16
N PRO A 61 16.86 17.94 47.82
CA PRO A 61 16.79 16.77 46.97
C PRO A 61 17.87 15.76 47.36
N VAL A 62 17.43 14.54 47.69
CA VAL A 62 18.32 13.39 47.92
C VAL A 62 18.99 13.07 46.59
N ALA A 63 20.30 13.08 46.54
CA ALA A 63 21.07 12.68 45.37
C ALA A 63 20.65 11.26 44.94
N PRO A 64 20.40 11.04 43.65
CA PRO A 64 20.04 9.71 43.16
C PRO A 64 21.19 8.73 43.45
N ALA A 65 20.86 7.56 43.97
CA ALA A 65 21.81 6.49 44.16
C ALA A 65 22.49 6.15 42.82
N PRO A 66 23.77 5.76 42.82
CA PRO A 66 24.45 5.39 41.59
C PRO A 66 23.71 4.23 40.92
N VAL A 67 23.21 4.45 39.70
CA VAL A 67 22.64 3.42 38.84
C VAL A 67 23.79 2.55 38.38
N THR A 68 23.91 1.35 38.97
CA THR A 68 24.82 0.33 38.47
C THR A 68 24.28 -0.16 37.14
N VAL A 69 24.84 0.34 36.06
CA VAL A 69 24.53 -0.19 34.71
C VAL A 69 25.15 -1.57 34.63
N GLU A 70 24.32 -2.59 34.76
CA GLU A 70 24.70 -3.97 34.48
C GLU A 70 25.01 -4.05 32.98
N ILE A 71 26.31 -4.15 32.66
CA ILE A 71 26.76 -4.34 31.26
C ILE A 71 26.31 -5.75 30.87
N VAL A 72 25.17 -5.84 30.21
CA VAL A 72 24.74 -7.08 29.56
C VAL A 72 25.86 -7.48 28.58
N PRO A 73 26.47 -8.64 28.70
CA PRO A 73 27.55 -9.04 27.80
C PRO A 73 27.05 -9.02 26.36
N THR A 74 27.79 -8.35 25.50
CA THR A 74 27.55 -8.35 24.06
C THR A 74 27.46 -9.80 23.60
N PRO A 75 26.39 -10.25 22.97
CA PRO A 75 26.30 -11.61 22.46
C PRO A 75 27.50 -11.88 21.53
N ALA A 76 28.16 -13.00 21.73
CA ALA A 76 29.28 -13.41 20.89
C ALA A 76 28.87 -13.35 19.42
N PRO A 77 29.77 -12.93 18.50
CA PRO A 77 29.44 -12.87 17.06
C PRO A 77 28.93 -14.24 16.65
N ALA A 78 27.72 -14.24 16.07
CA ALA A 78 27.11 -15.46 15.57
C ALA A 78 28.07 -16.15 14.60
N ALA A 79 28.25 -17.45 14.76
CA ALA A 79 29.06 -18.26 13.84
C ALA A 79 28.70 -17.91 12.39
N PRO A 80 29.68 -17.85 11.47
CA PRO A 80 29.42 -17.46 10.08
C PRO A 80 28.31 -18.34 9.52
N ALA A 81 27.19 -17.74 9.16
CA ALA A 81 26.05 -18.41 8.57
C ALA A 81 26.58 -19.15 7.33
N LEU A 82 26.49 -20.48 7.32
CA LEU A 82 26.83 -21.29 6.15
C LEU A 82 26.23 -20.60 4.94
N ALA A 83 27.06 -20.35 3.93
CA ALA A 83 26.64 -19.63 2.72
C ALA A 83 25.39 -20.31 2.13
N ARG A 84 24.23 -19.70 2.34
CA ARG A 84 22.96 -20.26 1.86
C ARG A 84 22.98 -20.25 0.34
N GLN A 85 22.56 -21.35 -0.24
CA GLN A 85 22.48 -21.52 -1.71
C GLN A 85 21.73 -20.35 -2.35
N TRP A 86 22.22 -19.86 -3.49
CA TRP A 86 21.56 -18.85 -4.30
C TRP A 86 21.38 -19.34 -5.75
N PRO A 87 20.21 -19.13 -6.35
CA PRO A 87 18.96 -18.68 -5.73
C PRO A 87 18.44 -19.69 -4.70
N PRO A 88 17.59 -19.28 -3.73
CA PRO A 88 17.05 -20.17 -2.73
C PRO A 88 16.16 -21.23 -3.38
N ARG A 89 16.23 -22.48 -2.90
CA ARG A 89 15.35 -23.56 -3.38
C ARG A 89 13.89 -23.38 -2.93
N LYS A 90 13.67 -22.76 -1.77
CA LYS A 90 12.36 -22.50 -1.22
C LYS A 90 12.23 -21.01 -0.93
N LEU A 91 11.17 -20.39 -1.43
CA LEU A 91 11.00 -18.95 -1.43
C LEU A 91 9.57 -18.56 -1.03
N SER A 92 9.43 -17.61 -0.12
CA SER A 92 8.15 -16.97 0.16
C SER A 92 8.09 -15.59 -0.50
N LEU A 93 6.92 -15.24 -1.03
CA LEU A 93 6.72 -14.02 -1.82
C LEU A 93 5.82 -13.04 -1.11
N ALA A 94 6.25 -11.78 -1.03
CA ALA A 94 5.47 -10.65 -0.59
C ALA A 94 5.19 -9.75 -1.80
N LEU A 95 3.93 -9.69 -2.26
CA LEU A 95 3.53 -9.02 -3.49
C LEU A 95 2.78 -7.73 -3.18
N GLN A 96 3.45 -6.59 -3.39
CA GLN A 96 2.85 -5.28 -3.14
C GLN A 96 1.73 -4.98 -4.15
N GLY A 97 0.63 -4.39 -3.65
CA GLY A 97 -0.39 -3.76 -4.47
C GLY A 97 0.04 -2.40 -4.98
N GLY A 98 -0.55 -1.97 -6.08
CA GLY A 98 -0.22 -0.68 -6.72
C GLY A 98 -0.87 -0.58 -8.10
N GLY A 99 -2.09 -1.08 -8.25
CA GLY A 99 -2.86 -1.00 -9.49
C GLY A 99 -2.08 -1.57 -10.68
N THR A 100 -1.97 -0.79 -11.75
CA THR A 100 -1.28 -1.17 -12.98
C THR A 100 0.21 -1.48 -12.78
N PHE A 101 0.85 -0.87 -11.78
CA PHE A 101 2.27 -1.14 -11.50
C PHE A 101 2.52 -2.62 -11.17
N ALA A 102 1.51 -3.36 -10.71
CA ALA A 102 1.61 -4.80 -10.46
C ALA A 102 1.79 -5.66 -11.75
N ALA A 103 1.73 -5.06 -12.94
CA ALA A 103 2.20 -5.71 -14.16
C ALA A 103 3.73 -5.93 -14.15
N PHE A 104 4.47 -5.18 -13.36
CA PHE A 104 5.89 -5.46 -13.07
C PHE A 104 6.01 -6.79 -12.30
N THR A 105 5.17 -7.02 -11.29
CA THR A 105 5.11 -8.29 -10.55
C THR A 105 4.80 -9.46 -11.48
N TRP A 106 3.89 -9.32 -12.46
CA TRP A 106 3.66 -10.35 -13.48
C TRP A 106 4.98 -10.73 -14.18
N GLY A 107 5.78 -9.74 -14.61
CA GLY A 107 7.08 -10.00 -15.24
C GLY A 107 8.06 -10.72 -14.32
N VAL A 108 8.13 -10.31 -13.04
CA VAL A 108 8.96 -10.99 -12.02
C VAL A 108 8.54 -12.43 -11.85
N LEU A 109 7.25 -12.69 -11.62
CA LEU A 109 6.71 -14.04 -11.40
C LEU A 109 6.91 -14.94 -12.61
N GLU A 110 6.69 -14.42 -13.81
CA GLU A 110 6.91 -15.17 -15.04
C GLU A 110 8.36 -15.66 -15.15
N ARG A 111 9.33 -14.79 -14.85
CA ARG A 111 10.75 -15.17 -14.90
C ARG A 111 11.14 -16.15 -13.79
N LEU A 112 10.58 -15.99 -12.57
CA LEU A 112 10.81 -16.95 -11.48
C LEU A 112 10.20 -18.32 -11.77
N LEU A 113 9.06 -18.38 -12.45
CA LEU A 113 8.42 -19.64 -12.86
C LEU A 113 9.24 -20.43 -13.92
N GLU A 114 10.17 -19.79 -14.60
CA GLU A 114 11.12 -20.45 -15.50
C GLU A 114 12.26 -21.16 -14.76
N GLN A 115 12.39 -20.96 -13.43
CA GLN A 115 13.39 -21.64 -12.60
C GLN A 115 12.80 -22.91 -11.98
N PRO A 116 13.14 -24.11 -12.48
CA PRO A 116 12.53 -25.35 -12.00
C PRO A 116 12.86 -25.65 -10.53
N ASP A 117 13.99 -25.17 -10.04
CA ASP A 117 14.53 -25.48 -8.71
C ASP A 117 13.97 -24.59 -7.59
N ILE A 118 13.21 -23.53 -7.91
CA ILE A 118 12.60 -22.65 -6.91
C ILE A 118 11.20 -23.16 -6.56
N GLU A 119 10.97 -23.57 -5.33
CA GLU A 119 9.65 -23.86 -4.76
C GLU A 119 9.06 -22.64 -4.08
N PHE A 120 7.76 -22.36 -4.29
CA PHE A 120 7.05 -21.29 -3.59
C PHE A 120 6.35 -21.87 -2.36
N ASP A 121 6.75 -21.36 -1.17
CA ASP A 121 6.21 -21.80 0.12
C ASP A 121 4.94 -21.07 0.50
N SER A 122 5.05 -19.75 0.67
CA SER A 122 3.96 -18.89 1.09
C SER A 122 3.94 -17.64 0.22
N ILE A 123 2.74 -17.10 -0.04
CA ILE A 123 2.57 -15.92 -0.88
C ILE A 123 1.62 -14.97 -0.18
N SER A 124 2.09 -13.77 0.14
CA SER A 124 1.25 -12.69 0.66
C SER A 124 0.99 -11.63 -0.40
N GLY A 125 -0.18 -11.01 -0.35
CA GLY A 125 -0.54 -9.94 -1.27
C GLY A 125 -1.68 -9.07 -0.79
N ALA A 126 -1.71 -7.84 -1.30
CA ALA A 126 -2.80 -6.90 -1.13
C ALA A 126 -3.14 -6.27 -2.49
N SER A 127 -4.40 -5.92 -2.73
CA SER A 127 -4.83 -5.25 -3.96
C SER A 127 -4.41 -6.03 -5.23
N ALA A 128 -3.86 -5.38 -6.23
CA ALA A 128 -3.34 -6.03 -7.44
C ALA A 128 -2.24 -7.07 -7.15
N GLY A 129 -1.52 -6.94 -6.03
CA GLY A 129 -0.60 -7.96 -5.52
C GLY A 129 -1.33 -9.24 -5.10
N ALA A 130 -2.52 -9.11 -4.50
CA ALA A 130 -3.38 -10.25 -4.17
C ALA A 130 -3.86 -10.98 -5.43
N ILE A 131 -4.24 -10.24 -6.48
CA ILE A 131 -4.62 -10.85 -7.77
C ILE A 131 -3.46 -11.70 -8.31
N ASN A 132 -2.25 -11.14 -8.36
CA ASN A 132 -1.07 -11.89 -8.81
C ASN A 132 -0.79 -13.12 -7.94
N ALA A 133 -0.96 -13.01 -6.62
CA ALA A 133 -0.80 -14.13 -5.68
C ALA A 133 -1.80 -15.27 -5.98
N LEU A 134 -3.07 -14.92 -6.19
CA LEU A 134 -4.15 -15.87 -6.47
C LEU A 134 -3.98 -16.57 -7.82
N LEU A 135 -3.59 -15.81 -8.86
CA LEU A 135 -3.31 -16.38 -10.19
C LEU A 135 -2.12 -17.33 -10.16
N LEU A 136 -1.05 -16.95 -9.45
CA LEU A 136 0.14 -17.78 -9.27
C LEU A 136 -0.20 -19.06 -8.51
N ALA A 137 -0.77 -18.93 -7.31
CA ALA A 137 -1.05 -20.06 -6.44
C ALA A 137 -2.07 -21.05 -7.04
N GLY A 138 -3.17 -20.51 -7.60
CA GLY A 138 -4.18 -21.33 -8.27
C GLY A 138 -3.63 -22.06 -9.50
N GLY A 139 -2.78 -21.41 -10.28
CA GLY A 139 -2.12 -22.03 -11.42
C GLY A 139 -1.15 -23.14 -11.01
N LEU A 140 -0.36 -22.91 -9.95
CA LEU A 140 0.56 -23.92 -9.40
C LEU A 140 -0.19 -25.16 -8.89
N ALA A 141 -1.32 -24.98 -8.22
CA ALA A 141 -2.13 -26.06 -7.69
C ALA A 141 -2.77 -26.91 -8.81
N GLU A 142 -3.22 -26.30 -9.90
CA GLU A 142 -3.94 -27.02 -10.97
C GLU A 142 -3.04 -27.69 -11.99
N GLY A 143 -2.00 -27.03 -12.44
CA GLY A 143 -1.17 -27.53 -13.55
C GLY A 143 0.28 -27.07 -13.46
N GLY A 144 0.72 -26.69 -12.27
CA GLY A 144 2.10 -26.31 -12.01
C GLY A 144 2.50 -24.99 -12.68
N ARG A 145 3.78 -24.87 -12.96
CA ARG A 145 4.41 -23.61 -13.40
C ARG A 145 3.85 -23.07 -14.72
N GLU A 146 3.58 -23.95 -15.67
CA GLU A 146 3.07 -23.55 -16.97
C GLU A 146 1.63 -23.04 -16.88
N ALA A 147 0.78 -23.67 -16.07
CA ALA A 147 -0.57 -23.19 -15.81
C ALA A 147 -0.56 -21.83 -15.10
N ALA A 148 0.34 -21.63 -14.14
CA ALA A 148 0.52 -20.36 -13.44
C ALA A 148 0.95 -19.24 -14.40
N ARG A 149 1.96 -19.49 -15.26
CA ARG A 149 2.37 -18.55 -16.31
C ARG A 149 1.22 -18.20 -17.26
N GLY A 150 0.48 -19.22 -17.70
CA GLY A 150 -0.65 -19.04 -18.58
C GLY A 150 -1.78 -18.20 -17.96
N ARG A 151 -2.07 -18.36 -16.65
CA ARG A 151 -3.08 -17.58 -15.94
C ARG A 151 -2.67 -16.10 -15.81
N LEU A 152 -1.45 -15.83 -15.33
CA LEU A 152 -0.90 -14.47 -15.25
C LEU A 152 -0.94 -13.76 -16.61
N ASN A 153 -0.48 -14.45 -17.66
CA ASN A 153 -0.45 -13.90 -19.00
C ASN A 153 -1.87 -13.58 -19.53
N ARG A 154 -2.81 -14.51 -19.41
CA ARG A 154 -4.20 -14.28 -19.85
C ARG A 154 -4.85 -13.11 -19.12
N PHE A 155 -4.70 -13.01 -17.80
CA PHE A 155 -5.25 -11.93 -17.02
C PHE A 155 -4.71 -10.57 -17.48
N TRP A 156 -3.38 -10.40 -17.54
CA TRP A 156 -2.78 -9.12 -17.89
C TRP A 156 -2.98 -8.72 -19.35
N ILE A 157 -2.94 -9.67 -20.29
CA ILE A 157 -3.27 -9.39 -21.70
C ILE A 157 -4.73 -8.93 -21.82
N ARG A 158 -5.66 -9.58 -21.14
CA ARG A 158 -7.07 -9.21 -21.14
C ARG A 158 -7.27 -7.82 -20.52
N THR A 159 -6.64 -7.53 -19.40
CA THR A 159 -6.65 -6.19 -18.78
C THR A 159 -6.21 -5.10 -19.76
N MET A 160 -5.25 -5.38 -20.64
CA MET A 160 -4.85 -4.43 -21.69
C MET A 160 -5.89 -4.22 -22.77
N HIS A 161 -6.80 -5.17 -22.98
CA HIS A 161 -7.74 -5.16 -24.12
C HIS A 161 -9.18 -4.86 -23.73
N GLU A 162 -9.61 -5.16 -22.53
CA GLU A 162 -11.00 -4.94 -22.10
C GLU A 162 -11.26 -3.49 -21.71
N ALA A 163 -12.17 -2.83 -22.45
CA ALA A 163 -12.57 -1.44 -22.19
C ALA A 163 -13.25 -1.29 -20.82
N SER A 164 -14.03 -2.27 -20.40
CA SER A 164 -14.75 -2.27 -19.12
C SER A 164 -13.80 -2.26 -17.92
N PHE A 165 -12.74 -3.08 -17.96
CA PHE A 165 -11.72 -3.10 -16.93
C PHE A 165 -10.95 -1.78 -16.91
N ARG A 166 -10.68 -1.20 -18.07
CA ARG A 166 -10.05 0.12 -18.18
C ARG A 166 -10.89 1.23 -17.58
N SER A 167 -12.21 1.22 -17.83
CA SER A 167 -13.14 2.20 -17.27
C SER A 167 -13.19 2.10 -15.74
N LEU A 168 -13.22 0.88 -15.19
CA LEU A 168 -13.22 0.63 -13.76
C LEU A 168 -11.98 1.20 -13.08
N MET A 169 -10.80 0.95 -13.67
CA MET A 169 -9.53 1.45 -13.12
C MET A 169 -9.31 2.95 -13.34
N LEU A 170 -9.92 3.54 -14.37
CA LEU A 170 -9.83 4.98 -14.66
C LEU A 170 -10.68 5.83 -13.70
N VAL A 171 -11.82 5.31 -13.25
CA VAL A 171 -12.71 5.99 -12.31
C VAL A 171 -12.20 5.84 -10.87
N GLY A 172 -11.44 4.78 -10.61
CA GLY A 172 -10.95 4.42 -9.28
C GLY A 172 -9.50 4.75 -9.05
N GLY A 173 -9.13 6.01 -9.14
CA GLY A 173 -7.80 6.42 -8.69
C GLY A 173 -7.51 5.80 -7.32
N PHE A 174 -6.42 5.05 -7.22
CA PHE A 174 -5.89 4.54 -5.95
C PHE A 174 -5.36 5.73 -5.15
N SER A 175 -6.27 6.53 -4.57
CA SER A 175 -5.91 7.64 -3.72
C SER A 175 -6.47 7.43 -2.32
N PRO A 176 -5.64 7.05 -1.35
CA PRO A 176 -6.06 7.08 0.06
C PRO A 176 -6.34 8.48 0.57
N ALA A 177 -5.68 9.51 0.02
CA ALA A 177 -5.72 10.87 0.57
C ALA A 177 -6.36 11.92 -0.36
N GLY A 178 -6.32 11.75 -1.67
CA GLY A 178 -6.58 12.85 -2.61
C GLY A 178 -7.96 12.90 -3.24
N SER A 179 -8.63 11.79 -3.34
CA SER A 179 -9.92 11.71 -4.01
C SER A 179 -11.07 12.40 -3.27
N SER A 180 -10.92 12.64 -1.97
CA SER A 180 -11.89 13.44 -1.18
C SER A 180 -11.92 14.91 -1.58
N VAL A 181 -10.85 15.43 -2.18
CA VAL A 181 -10.75 16.83 -2.62
C VAL A 181 -11.42 17.03 -3.98
N ALA A 182 -11.38 16.02 -4.86
CA ALA A 182 -11.87 16.12 -6.24
C ALA A 182 -13.38 15.97 -6.38
N PHE A 183 -14.04 15.23 -5.48
CA PHE A 183 -15.45 14.84 -5.66
C PHE A 183 -16.43 15.44 -4.66
N GLY A 184 -15.99 16.21 -3.70
CA GLY A 184 -16.85 16.84 -2.70
C GLY A 184 -17.60 15.86 -1.78
N PRO A 185 -18.18 16.32 -0.66
CA PRO A 185 -18.72 15.49 0.40
C PRO A 185 -20.06 14.78 0.10
N THR A 186 -20.58 14.88 -1.11
CA THR A 186 -21.94 14.43 -1.46
C THR A 186 -22.04 13.16 -2.32
N LEU A 187 -20.92 12.65 -2.86
CA LEU A 187 -20.95 11.43 -3.66
C LEU A 187 -20.88 10.19 -2.77
N ARG A 188 -21.91 9.37 -2.80
CA ARG A 188 -21.92 8.05 -2.14
C ARG A 188 -21.16 7.06 -3.01
N SER A 189 -20.36 6.17 -2.39
CA SER A 189 -19.81 5.01 -3.07
C SER A 189 -20.97 4.21 -3.68
N GLY A 190 -20.80 3.73 -4.90
CA GLY A 190 -21.87 3.02 -5.62
C GLY A 190 -22.72 3.86 -6.57
N HIS A 191 -22.61 5.19 -6.60
CA HIS A 191 -23.30 6.01 -7.61
C HIS A 191 -22.80 5.78 -9.04
N PHE A 192 -21.64 5.12 -9.20
CA PHE A 192 -21.03 4.80 -10.50
C PHE A 192 -21.31 3.37 -10.97
N ASP A 193 -22.06 2.57 -10.21
CA ASP A 193 -22.50 1.24 -10.66
C ASP A 193 -24.03 1.20 -10.85
N PRO A 194 -24.54 1.82 -11.95
CA PRO A 194 -25.98 1.90 -12.19
C PRO A 194 -26.61 0.54 -12.55
N PHE A 195 -25.81 -0.52 -12.72
CA PHE A 195 -26.29 -1.81 -13.20
C PHE A 195 -25.99 -2.99 -12.28
N ASP A 196 -25.39 -2.75 -11.12
CA ASP A 196 -24.94 -3.82 -10.20
C ASP A 196 -24.07 -4.91 -10.92
N LEU A 197 -23.45 -4.49 -12.02
CA LEU A 197 -22.52 -5.31 -12.76
C LEU A 197 -21.13 -5.03 -12.22
N ASP A 198 -20.60 -5.98 -11.46
CA ASP A 198 -19.24 -5.93 -10.99
C ASP A 198 -18.27 -6.59 -12.00
N PRO A 199 -17.69 -5.84 -12.95
CA PRO A 199 -16.82 -6.39 -13.98
C PRO A 199 -15.55 -7.00 -13.39
N LEU A 200 -15.10 -6.49 -12.23
CA LEU A 200 -13.95 -7.03 -11.54
C LEU A 200 -14.28 -8.40 -10.96
N ARG A 201 -15.44 -8.56 -10.28
CA ARG A 201 -15.92 -9.84 -9.78
C ARG A 201 -16.00 -10.90 -10.89
N GLN A 202 -16.58 -10.54 -12.03
CA GLN A 202 -16.70 -11.45 -13.17
C GLN A 202 -15.31 -11.85 -13.71
N THR A 203 -14.38 -10.91 -13.77
CA THR A 203 -13.01 -11.18 -14.19
C THR A 203 -12.30 -12.11 -13.22
N LEU A 204 -12.45 -11.88 -11.90
CA LEU A 204 -11.87 -12.73 -10.87
C LEU A 204 -12.43 -14.16 -10.91
N LEU A 205 -13.77 -14.31 -11.04
CA LEU A 205 -14.42 -15.62 -11.15
C LEU A 205 -14.01 -16.39 -12.41
N ARG A 206 -13.74 -15.70 -13.50
CA ARG A 206 -13.31 -16.30 -14.75
C ARG A 206 -11.85 -16.75 -14.72
N ASP A 207 -10.97 -15.97 -14.11
CA ASP A 207 -9.52 -16.16 -14.21
C ASP A 207 -8.92 -16.92 -13.02
N ILE A 208 -9.62 -16.95 -11.87
CA ILE A 208 -9.17 -17.62 -10.65
C ILE A 208 -10.10 -18.80 -10.33
N ASN A 209 -9.51 -19.99 -10.20
CA ASN A 209 -10.22 -21.15 -9.68
C ASN A 209 -10.06 -21.20 -8.16
N PHE A 210 -11.06 -20.66 -7.45
CA PHE A 210 -11.07 -20.61 -5.99
C PHE A 210 -11.12 -21.99 -5.31
N ALA A 211 -11.59 -23.02 -6.01
CA ALA A 211 -11.58 -24.40 -5.49
C ALA A 211 -10.14 -24.95 -5.43
N ALA A 212 -9.33 -24.65 -6.43
CA ALA A 212 -7.92 -25.07 -6.47
C ALA A 212 -7.06 -24.45 -5.36
N LEU A 213 -7.46 -23.31 -4.81
CA LEU A 213 -6.75 -22.68 -3.69
C LEU A 213 -6.82 -23.49 -2.39
N ARG A 214 -7.74 -24.46 -2.29
CA ARG A 214 -7.89 -25.36 -1.14
C ARG A 214 -7.08 -26.65 -1.28
N ASP A 215 -6.48 -26.88 -2.45
CA ASP A 215 -5.65 -28.06 -2.70
C ASP A 215 -4.38 -28.02 -1.82
N ALA A 216 -3.95 -29.19 -1.34
CA ALA A 216 -2.73 -29.33 -0.54
C ALA A 216 -1.45 -28.91 -1.29
N LYS A 217 -1.47 -28.92 -2.63
CA LYS A 217 -0.37 -28.46 -3.48
C LYS A 217 -0.31 -26.94 -3.62
N CYS A 218 -1.37 -26.23 -3.20
CA CYS A 218 -1.41 -24.79 -3.28
C CYS A 218 -0.42 -24.19 -2.25
N PRO A 219 0.47 -23.26 -2.64
CA PRO A 219 1.25 -22.50 -1.70
C PRO A 219 0.36 -21.82 -0.64
N LYS A 220 0.86 -21.63 0.57
CA LYS A 220 0.11 -20.91 1.59
C LYS A 220 -0.16 -19.49 1.12
N LEU A 221 -1.41 -19.07 1.18
CA LEU A 221 -1.85 -17.72 0.81
C LEU A 221 -2.15 -16.88 2.04
N LEU A 222 -1.73 -15.61 1.99
CA LEU A 222 -2.06 -14.57 2.97
C LEU A 222 -2.59 -13.35 2.22
N ILE A 223 -3.89 -13.30 2.02
CA ILE A 223 -4.56 -12.21 1.27
C ILE A 223 -5.09 -11.19 2.27
N ALA A 224 -4.64 -9.94 2.13
CA ALA A 224 -5.04 -8.85 3.01
C ALA A 224 -6.29 -8.14 2.51
N ALA A 225 -7.20 -7.81 3.43
CA ALA A 225 -8.22 -6.79 3.25
C ALA A 225 -8.24 -5.89 4.48
N THR A 226 -8.75 -4.66 4.37
CA THR A 226 -8.81 -3.72 5.49
C THR A 226 -10.22 -3.67 6.05
N ARG A 227 -10.41 -4.07 7.30
CA ARG A 227 -11.70 -4.01 7.96
C ARG A 227 -12.05 -2.55 8.23
N ILE A 228 -13.24 -2.12 7.78
CA ILE A 228 -13.62 -0.70 7.81
C ILE A 228 -13.78 -0.18 9.23
N ARG A 229 -14.38 -0.99 10.11
CA ARG A 229 -14.76 -0.60 11.47
C ARG A 229 -13.61 -0.03 12.30
N ASP A 230 -12.42 -0.57 12.14
CA ASP A 230 -11.24 -0.24 12.96
C ASP A 230 -9.94 -0.05 12.17
N GLY A 231 -10.00 -0.12 10.85
CA GLY A 231 -8.84 0.02 9.97
C GLY A 231 -7.84 -1.14 10.06
N GLN A 232 -8.18 -2.22 10.77
CA GLN A 232 -7.29 -3.36 10.98
C GLN A 232 -7.14 -4.20 9.72
N GLN A 233 -5.91 -4.67 9.50
CA GLN A 233 -5.64 -5.64 8.45
C GLN A 233 -6.22 -7.00 8.83
N GLN A 234 -7.09 -7.54 7.98
CA GLN A 234 -7.58 -8.91 8.05
C GLN A 234 -6.84 -9.76 7.03
N ILE A 235 -6.34 -10.93 7.46
CA ILE A 235 -5.63 -11.87 6.60
C ILE A 235 -6.48 -13.11 6.35
N PHE A 236 -6.80 -13.33 5.10
CA PHE A 236 -7.52 -14.51 4.62
C PHE A 236 -6.52 -15.55 4.08
N ARG A 237 -6.67 -16.79 4.52
CA ARG A 237 -5.81 -17.92 4.12
C ARG A 237 -6.55 -18.85 3.20
N ASN A 238 -5.84 -19.73 2.48
CA ASN A 238 -6.33 -20.62 1.41
C ASN A 238 -7.80 -21.06 1.52
N GLY A 239 -8.19 -21.65 2.65
CA GLY A 239 -9.54 -22.16 2.86
C GLY A 239 -10.64 -21.11 2.93
N ALA A 240 -10.27 -19.89 3.37
CA ALA A 240 -11.15 -18.74 3.50
C ALA A 240 -11.16 -17.82 2.26
N VAL A 241 -10.26 -18.05 1.28
CA VAL A 241 -10.18 -17.20 0.09
C VAL A 241 -11.31 -17.53 -0.87
N THR A 242 -12.20 -16.55 -1.07
CA THR A 242 -13.33 -16.57 -2.00
C THR A 242 -13.22 -15.42 -3.01
N ALA A 243 -14.14 -15.35 -3.96
CA ALA A 243 -14.23 -14.20 -4.86
C ALA A 243 -14.50 -12.89 -4.10
N ASP A 244 -15.28 -12.95 -2.99
CA ASP A 244 -15.53 -11.80 -2.15
C ASP A 244 -14.27 -11.32 -1.44
N VAL A 245 -13.42 -12.23 -0.96
CA VAL A 245 -12.12 -11.90 -0.37
C VAL A 245 -11.21 -11.26 -1.40
N ALA A 246 -11.13 -11.80 -2.61
CA ALA A 246 -10.34 -11.21 -3.68
C ALA A 246 -10.84 -9.81 -4.05
N LEU A 247 -12.16 -9.64 -4.12
CA LEU A 247 -12.80 -8.36 -4.39
C LEU A 247 -12.55 -7.36 -3.24
N ALA A 248 -12.74 -7.77 -1.99
CA ALA A 248 -12.45 -6.93 -0.81
C ALA A 248 -11.02 -6.44 -0.79
N SER A 249 -10.06 -7.33 -1.11
CA SER A 249 -8.64 -6.98 -1.20
C SER A 249 -8.33 -5.94 -2.27
N THR A 250 -9.18 -5.81 -3.29
CA THR A 250 -8.97 -4.97 -4.48
C THR A 250 -10.03 -3.89 -4.66
N CYS A 251 -10.81 -3.60 -3.62
CA CYS A 251 -11.94 -2.69 -3.65
C CYS A 251 -11.56 -1.29 -3.16
N PRO A 252 -11.23 -0.34 -4.07
CA PRO A 252 -10.97 1.05 -3.66
C PRO A 252 -12.25 1.72 -3.15
N PRO A 253 -12.23 2.41 -1.99
CA PRO A 253 -13.41 2.92 -1.31
C PRO A 253 -14.30 3.86 -2.10
N LEU A 254 -13.73 4.58 -3.05
CA LEU A 254 -14.46 5.61 -3.82
C LEU A 254 -15.07 5.08 -5.12
N VAL A 255 -14.67 3.88 -5.54
CA VAL A 255 -15.10 3.26 -6.80
C VAL A 255 -16.11 2.17 -6.58
N HIS A 256 -15.92 1.38 -5.53
CA HIS A 256 -16.76 0.25 -5.19
C HIS A 256 -17.44 0.44 -3.84
N CYS A 257 -18.63 -0.14 -3.69
CA CYS A 257 -19.20 -0.36 -2.38
C CYS A 257 -18.27 -1.26 -1.57
N ALA A 258 -18.30 -1.08 -0.24
CA ALA A 258 -17.60 -2.00 0.65
C ALA A 258 -18.06 -3.44 0.41
N VAL A 259 -17.13 -4.39 0.48
CA VAL A 259 -17.44 -5.81 0.36
C VAL A 259 -17.72 -6.37 1.76
N GLU A 260 -18.89 -6.97 1.95
CA GLU A 260 -19.26 -7.61 3.20
C GLU A 260 -18.86 -9.09 3.17
N ILE A 261 -18.18 -9.54 4.24
CA ILE A 261 -17.78 -10.93 4.45
C ILE A 261 -18.08 -11.26 5.90
N ASP A 262 -18.92 -12.26 6.13
CA ASP A 262 -19.33 -12.75 7.48
C ASP A 262 -19.83 -11.61 8.40
N GLY A 263 -20.59 -10.65 7.87
CA GLY A 263 -21.16 -9.52 8.62
C GLY A 263 -20.19 -8.37 8.92
N GLU A 264 -18.97 -8.41 8.40
CA GLU A 264 -17.98 -7.33 8.49
C GLU A 264 -17.71 -6.72 7.11
N ALA A 265 -17.56 -5.39 7.06
CA ALA A 265 -17.30 -4.66 5.82
C ALA A 265 -15.81 -4.39 5.63
N TYR A 266 -15.34 -4.55 4.39
CA TYR A 266 -13.93 -4.45 4.02
C TYR A 266 -13.71 -3.52 2.83
N TRP A 267 -12.53 -2.90 2.84
CA TRP A 267 -11.92 -2.17 1.73
C TRP A 267 -10.58 -2.79 1.31
N ASP A 268 -9.98 -2.23 0.26
CA ASP A 268 -8.70 -2.64 -0.30
C ASP A 268 -7.65 -2.92 0.78
N GLY A 269 -6.95 -4.05 0.63
CA GLY A 269 -5.96 -4.51 1.58
C GLY A 269 -4.76 -3.58 1.75
N GLY A 270 -4.52 -2.73 0.76
CA GLY A 270 -3.40 -1.79 0.77
C GLY A 270 -3.47 -0.71 1.85
N PHE A 271 -4.64 -0.46 2.45
CA PHE A 271 -4.79 0.50 3.55
C PHE A 271 -4.29 -0.04 4.90
N GLY A 272 -4.49 -1.34 5.16
CA GLY A 272 -4.09 -1.97 6.41
C GLY A 272 -2.65 -2.49 6.43
N GLY A 273 -2.06 -2.74 5.26
CA GLY A 273 -0.69 -3.23 5.09
C GLY A 273 -0.48 -3.81 3.69
N ASN A 274 0.61 -3.42 3.02
CA ASN A 274 0.78 -3.63 1.58
C ASN A 274 2.21 -4.06 1.19
N PRO A 275 2.47 -5.36 1.09
CA PRO A 275 1.69 -6.55 1.50
C PRO A 275 1.86 -6.88 2.99
N PRO A 276 1.15 -7.86 3.57
CA PRO A 276 1.34 -8.28 4.96
C PRO A 276 2.66 -9.06 5.14
N LEU A 277 3.75 -8.35 5.35
CA LEU A 277 5.10 -8.89 5.34
C LEU A 277 5.45 -9.58 6.67
N ILE A 278 5.08 -8.98 7.82
CA ILE A 278 5.29 -9.59 9.14
C ILE A 278 4.55 -10.94 9.23
N LYS A 279 3.30 -10.99 8.78
CA LYS A 279 2.52 -12.23 8.78
C LYS A 279 3.15 -13.29 7.87
N LEU A 280 3.65 -12.89 6.70
CA LEU A 280 4.40 -13.80 5.84
C LEU A 280 5.64 -14.34 6.55
N ALA A 281 6.44 -13.48 7.18
CA ALA A 281 7.64 -13.88 7.90
C ALA A 281 7.34 -14.85 9.06
N GLN A 282 6.20 -14.66 9.76
CA GLN A 282 5.77 -15.52 10.87
C GLN A 282 5.28 -16.89 10.40
N GLU A 283 4.64 -16.97 9.24
CA GLU A 283 3.97 -18.19 8.75
C GLU A 283 4.75 -18.95 7.68
N SER A 284 5.83 -18.37 7.18
CA SER A 284 6.70 -19.00 6.18
C SER A 284 7.48 -20.17 6.77
N ALA A 285 7.55 -21.29 6.03
CA ALA A 285 8.41 -22.41 6.38
C ALA A 285 9.85 -22.25 5.86
N THR A 286 10.14 -21.16 5.15
CA THR A 286 11.50 -20.80 4.71
C THR A 286 11.92 -19.46 5.30
N ALA A 287 13.23 -19.32 5.50
CA ALA A 287 13.82 -18.05 5.93
C ALA A 287 14.09 -17.08 4.76
N ASP A 288 13.81 -17.50 3.52
CA ASP A 288 14.05 -16.72 2.32
C ASP A 288 12.76 -16.07 1.82
N LEU A 289 12.69 -14.74 1.97
CA LEU A 289 11.57 -13.92 1.56
C LEU A 289 11.97 -12.98 0.44
N LEU A 290 11.14 -12.89 -0.58
CA LEU A 290 11.27 -11.92 -1.66
C LEU A 290 10.09 -10.95 -1.63
N LEU A 291 10.37 -9.68 -1.40
CA LEU A 291 9.43 -8.59 -1.57
C LEU A 291 9.49 -8.08 -3.02
N VAL A 292 8.37 -8.10 -3.71
CA VAL A 292 8.22 -7.40 -4.99
C VAL A 292 7.49 -6.09 -4.74
N GLN A 293 8.25 -5.00 -4.78
CA GLN A 293 7.78 -3.65 -4.49
C GLN A 293 7.51 -2.91 -5.79
N VAL A 294 6.28 -2.41 -5.95
CA VAL A 294 5.86 -1.76 -7.19
C VAL A 294 5.53 -0.28 -7.03
N THR A 295 5.15 0.14 -5.82
CA THR A 295 4.85 1.55 -5.53
C THR A 295 6.15 2.29 -5.22
N PRO A 296 6.48 3.38 -5.94
CA PRO A 296 7.71 4.12 -5.74
C PRO A 296 7.83 4.69 -4.32
N THR A 297 9.00 4.59 -3.73
CA THR A 297 9.33 5.19 -2.43
C THR A 297 10.03 6.54 -2.58
N ARG A 298 10.70 6.74 -3.70
CA ARG A 298 11.50 7.93 -4.04
C ARG A 298 10.87 8.69 -5.19
N ASP A 299 10.98 10.00 -5.16
CA ASP A 299 10.68 10.89 -6.27
C ASP A 299 11.80 11.91 -6.40
N SER A 300 12.37 12.05 -7.59
CA SER A 300 13.44 12.99 -7.87
C SER A 300 12.95 14.44 -7.99
N TYR A 301 11.63 14.64 -8.03
CA TYR A 301 11.03 15.95 -8.24
C TYR A 301 10.12 16.34 -7.08
N VAL A 302 10.15 17.61 -6.71
CA VAL A 302 9.16 18.19 -5.80
C VAL A 302 7.87 18.44 -6.57
N PRO A 303 6.74 17.81 -6.22
CA PRO A 303 5.50 17.99 -6.93
C PRO A 303 4.92 19.39 -6.70
N ILE A 304 4.53 20.07 -7.79
CA ILE A 304 4.01 21.45 -7.74
C ILE A 304 2.56 21.57 -8.22
N THR A 305 1.99 20.53 -8.83
CA THR A 305 0.58 20.50 -9.24
C THR A 305 -0.24 19.67 -8.24
N LEU A 306 -1.52 20.00 -8.06
CA LEU A 306 -2.41 19.24 -7.17
C LEU A 306 -2.39 17.74 -7.49
N ALA A 307 -2.50 17.36 -8.76
CA ALA A 307 -2.46 15.97 -9.17
C ALA A 307 -1.12 15.26 -8.88
N ALA A 308 0.01 15.98 -8.96
CA ALA A 308 1.31 15.43 -8.63
C ALA A 308 1.51 15.31 -7.11
N ILE A 309 1.02 16.30 -6.34
CA ILE A 309 1.03 16.28 -4.87
C ILE A 309 0.19 15.11 -4.38
N ASP A 310 -1.02 14.97 -4.88
CA ASP A 310 -1.95 13.91 -4.54
C ASP A 310 -1.35 12.53 -4.79
N ARG A 311 -0.86 12.29 -6.00
CA ARG A 311 -0.14 11.06 -6.34
C ARG A 311 1.04 10.78 -5.39
N ARG A 312 1.80 11.80 -4.99
CA ARG A 312 2.93 11.62 -4.08
C ARG A 312 2.48 11.27 -2.67
N LEU A 313 1.42 11.90 -2.18
CA LEU A 313 0.81 11.55 -0.89
C LEU A 313 0.33 10.10 -0.87
N ASP A 314 -0.28 9.63 -1.95
CA ASP A 314 -0.70 8.23 -2.09
C ASP A 314 0.47 7.26 -2.04
N GLN A 315 1.56 7.56 -2.75
CA GLN A 315 2.78 6.74 -2.73
C GLN A 315 3.40 6.68 -1.33
N ILE A 316 3.43 7.81 -0.61
CA ILE A 316 3.93 7.89 0.76
C ILE A 316 3.04 7.06 1.69
N ALA A 317 1.73 7.22 1.61
CA ALA A 317 0.77 6.48 2.42
C ALA A 317 0.83 4.97 2.15
N ALA A 318 0.84 4.56 0.88
CA ALA A 318 0.93 3.15 0.48
C ALA A 318 2.20 2.44 0.96
N ASN A 319 3.30 3.18 1.14
CA ASN A 319 4.57 2.63 1.61
C ASN A 319 4.78 2.74 3.13
N ALA A 320 3.95 3.51 3.85
CA ALA A 320 4.16 3.78 5.27
C ALA A 320 4.11 2.49 6.12
N ALA A 321 3.06 1.70 5.96
CA ALA A 321 2.91 0.42 6.67
C ALA A 321 4.03 -0.56 6.30
N LEU A 322 4.36 -0.69 5.00
CA LEU A 322 5.43 -1.58 4.54
C LEU A 322 6.79 -1.21 5.14
N LYS A 323 7.14 0.07 5.19
CA LYS A 323 8.37 0.53 5.81
C LYS A 323 8.43 0.19 7.30
N ALA A 324 7.30 0.35 8.02
CA ALA A 324 7.21 -0.01 9.43
C ALA A 324 7.36 -1.53 9.63
N GLU A 325 6.77 -2.34 8.77
CA GLU A 325 6.92 -3.81 8.84
C GLU A 325 8.35 -4.27 8.53
N ILE A 326 9.02 -3.66 7.53
CA ILE A 326 10.43 -3.95 7.24
C ILE A 326 11.30 -3.61 8.45
N ALA A 327 11.16 -2.41 9.02
CA ALA A 327 11.91 -1.99 10.19
C ALA A 327 11.67 -2.91 11.40
N ALA A 328 10.44 -3.36 11.62
CA ALA A 328 10.10 -4.30 12.69
C ALA A 328 10.77 -5.68 12.47
N ILE A 329 10.81 -6.18 11.24
CA ILE A 329 11.50 -7.42 10.90
C ILE A 329 13.00 -7.28 11.12
N GLU A 330 13.63 -6.19 10.68
CA GLU A 330 15.05 -5.92 10.88
C GLU A 330 15.41 -5.84 12.37
N TRP A 331 14.59 -5.14 13.15
CA TRP A 331 14.77 -5.08 14.61
C TRP A 331 14.64 -6.45 15.28
N ALA A 332 13.65 -7.26 14.87
CA ALA A 332 13.48 -8.62 15.40
C ALA A 332 14.67 -9.53 15.02
N GLN A 333 15.18 -9.40 13.80
CA GLN A 333 16.34 -10.17 13.32
C GLN A 333 17.63 -9.86 14.10
N SER A 334 17.82 -8.61 14.51
CA SER A 334 19.00 -8.23 15.31
C SER A 334 19.11 -8.99 16.64
N ARG A 335 18.03 -9.66 17.07
CA ARG A 335 17.90 -10.40 18.32
C ARG A 335 17.67 -11.90 18.14
N ALA A 336 17.46 -12.35 16.91
CA ALA A 336 17.10 -13.74 16.61
C ALA A 336 18.34 -14.60 16.34
N ALA A 337 18.32 -15.85 16.80
CA ALA A 337 19.37 -16.84 16.52
C ALA A 337 19.36 -17.30 15.05
N GLN A 338 18.25 -17.21 14.36
CA GLN A 338 18.10 -17.55 12.94
C GLN A 338 17.77 -16.29 12.12
N ALA A 339 18.65 -15.92 11.20
CA ALA A 339 18.46 -14.77 10.33
C ALA A 339 17.50 -15.12 9.18
N LEU A 340 16.40 -14.40 9.11
CA LEU A 340 15.53 -14.36 7.93
C LEU A 340 16.24 -13.54 6.84
N ARG A 341 16.20 -13.98 5.60
CA ARG A 341 16.79 -13.26 4.45
C ARG A 341 15.67 -12.59 3.65
N LEU A 342 15.44 -11.31 3.92
CA LEU A 342 14.53 -10.50 3.13
C LEU A 342 15.30 -9.85 1.97
N THR A 343 14.88 -10.14 0.74
CA THR A 343 15.39 -9.52 -0.47
C THR A 343 14.28 -8.74 -1.15
N THR A 344 14.62 -7.70 -1.91
CA THR A 344 13.64 -6.84 -2.58
C THR A 344 13.94 -6.70 -4.06
N ILE A 345 12.91 -6.82 -4.89
CA ILE A 345 12.91 -6.38 -6.28
C ILE A 345 11.97 -5.17 -6.36
N ALA A 346 12.53 -3.97 -6.52
CA ALA A 346 11.76 -2.74 -6.61
C ALA A 346 11.61 -2.27 -8.07
N ALA A 347 10.38 -1.90 -8.46
CA ALA A 347 10.09 -1.43 -9.81
C ALA A 347 10.78 -0.09 -10.10
N GLU A 348 10.91 0.77 -9.10
CA GLU A 348 11.59 2.08 -9.22
C GLU A 348 13.07 1.97 -9.58
N ASP A 349 13.74 0.86 -9.25
CA ASP A 349 15.14 0.62 -9.60
C ASP A 349 15.32 0.21 -11.08
N SER A 350 14.22 -0.10 -11.75
CA SER A 350 14.22 -0.60 -13.14
C SER A 350 13.52 0.34 -14.12
N ILE A 351 12.76 1.32 -13.62
CA ILE A 351 11.91 2.20 -14.45
C ILE A 351 12.11 3.63 -13.97
N GLU A 352 12.90 4.38 -14.75
CA GLU A 352 13.09 5.80 -14.51
C GLU A 352 11.76 6.56 -14.60
N GLY A 353 11.54 7.54 -13.70
CA GLY A 353 10.33 8.35 -13.68
C GLY A 353 9.06 7.62 -13.29
N LEU A 354 9.15 6.42 -12.68
CA LEU A 354 7.97 5.68 -12.26
C LEU A 354 7.10 6.46 -11.27
N ALA A 355 7.71 7.26 -10.40
CA ALA A 355 7.00 8.09 -9.42
C ALA A 355 6.08 9.14 -10.07
N GLN A 356 6.39 9.59 -11.28
CA GLN A 356 5.57 10.53 -12.05
C GLN A 356 4.44 9.86 -12.85
N ARG A 357 4.44 8.52 -12.93
CA ARG A 357 3.40 7.76 -13.62
C ARG A 357 2.20 7.50 -12.70
N SER A 358 1.04 7.30 -13.32
CA SER A 358 -0.17 6.92 -12.58
C SER A 358 -0.27 5.41 -12.42
N SER A 359 -0.64 4.94 -11.23
CA SER A 359 -0.99 3.55 -10.96
C SER A 359 -2.27 3.09 -11.67
N THR A 360 -3.00 4.02 -12.30
CA THR A 360 -4.20 3.77 -13.11
C THR A 360 -3.94 3.85 -14.62
N ASP A 361 -2.68 4.06 -15.04
CA ASP A 361 -2.33 4.11 -16.46
C ASP A 361 -2.36 2.70 -17.09
N LEU A 362 -3.47 2.40 -17.77
CA LEU A 362 -3.68 1.14 -18.49
C LEU A 362 -3.19 1.18 -19.95
N GLY A 363 -2.30 2.11 -20.28
CA GLY A 363 -1.67 2.17 -21.59
C GLY A 363 -0.93 0.87 -21.93
N ARG A 364 -1.26 0.24 -23.07
CA ARG A 364 -0.65 -1.04 -23.49
C ARG A 364 0.88 -0.98 -23.51
N GLY A 365 1.44 0.14 -23.95
CA GLY A 365 2.89 0.38 -23.97
C GLY A 365 3.48 0.35 -22.56
N PHE A 366 2.83 0.97 -21.61
CA PHE A 366 3.27 1.04 -20.23
C PHE A 366 3.18 -0.31 -19.52
N ILE A 367 2.06 -1.04 -19.64
CA ILE A 367 1.92 -2.40 -19.09
C ILE A 367 3.01 -3.33 -19.64
N ARG A 368 3.30 -3.27 -20.96
CA ARG A 368 4.38 -4.06 -21.55
C ARG A 368 5.76 -3.64 -21.07
N GLN A 369 5.98 -2.35 -20.82
CA GLN A 369 7.21 -1.84 -20.21
C GLN A 369 7.38 -2.40 -18.80
N LEU A 370 6.36 -2.30 -17.95
CA LEU A 370 6.34 -2.86 -16.58
C LEU A 370 6.69 -4.34 -16.60
N HIS A 371 6.01 -5.14 -17.42
CA HIS A 371 6.26 -6.57 -17.56
C HIS A 371 7.70 -6.88 -17.96
N ARG A 372 8.22 -6.23 -19.02
CA ARG A 372 9.60 -6.46 -19.47
C ARG A 372 10.63 -6.07 -18.41
N SER A 373 10.40 -4.93 -17.74
CA SER A 373 11.28 -4.46 -16.65
C SER A 373 11.24 -5.41 -15.45
N GLY A 374 10.08 -5.99 -15.13
CA GLY A 374 9.93 -7.00 -14.09
C GLY A 374 10.70 -8.28 -14.40
N ARG A 375 10.62 -8.79 -15.64
CA ARG A 375 11.42 -9.95 -16.09
C ARG A 375 12.91 -9.67 -15.96
N ALA A 376 13.37 -8.52 -16.45
CA ALA A 376 14.78 -8.13 -16.38
C ALA A 376 15.27 -7.95 -14.93
N ALA A 377 14.44 -7.43 -14.05
CA ALA A 377 14.75 -7.28 -12.63
C ALA A 377 14.89 -8.63 -11.93
N ALA A 378 13.98 -9.57 -12.21
CA ALA A 378 14.08 -10.94 -11.70
C ALA A 378 15.31 -11.67 -12.23
N GLU A 379 15.70 -11.46 -13.49
CA GLU A 379 16.93 -12.01 -14.08
C GLU A 379 18.17 -11.52 -13.31
N ARG A 380 18.25 -10.21 -13.05
CA ARG A 380 19.35 -9.65 -12.24
C ARG A 380 19.37 -10.23 -10.82
N TRP A 381 18.21 -10.33 -10.19
CA TRP A 381 18.08 -10.91 -8.85
C TRP A 381 18.56 -12.37 -8.81
N LEU A 382 18.19 -13.18 -9.79
CA LEU A 382 18.66 -14.56 -9.91
C LEU A 382 20.18 -14.65 -10.10
N GLY A 383 20.78 -13.71 -10.82
CA GLY A 383 22.24 -13.64 -11.08
C GLY A 383 23.09 -13.07 -9.94
N GLN A 384 22.48 -12.39 -8.96
CA GLN A 384 23.23 -11.60 -7.97
C GLN A 384 23.94 -12.43 -6.89
N GLY A 385 23.66 -13.69 -6.66
CA GLY A 385 24.25 -14.44 -5.56
C GLY A 385 24.05 -13.77 -4.16
N ALA A 386 24.31 -14.48 -3.10
CA ALA A 386 24.11 -13.99 -1.71
C ALA A 386 24.89 -12.71 -1.35
N ALA A 387 26.03 -12.44 -1.99
CA ALA A 387 26.88 -11.28 -1.74
C ALA A 387 26.29 -9.94 -2.21
N GLY A 388 25.44 -9.94 -3.25
CA GLY A 388 24.78 -8.73 -3.74
C GLY A 388 23.73 -8.17 -2.76
N THR A 389 23.16 -9.02 -1.93
CA THR A 389 22.11 -8.67 -0.96
C THR A 389 22.68 -7.89 0.24
N GLU A 390 23.92 -8.17 0.66
CA GLU A 390 24.59 -7.44 1.75
C GLU A 390 25.05 -6.06 1.32
N ALA A 391 25.54 -5.91 0.08
CA ALA A 391 25.93 -4.62 -0.47
C ALA A 391 24.72 -3.67 -0.64
N GLN A 392 23.57 -4.19 -1.01
CA GLN A 392 22.32 -3.42 -1.13
C GLN A 392 21.78 -2.99 0.23
N ARG A 393 21.99 -3.79 1.28
CA ARG A 393 21.68 -3.48 2.68
C ARG A 393 22.56 -2.35 3.23
N ALA A 394 23.85 -2.37 2.94
CA ALA A 394 24.80 -1.34 3.37
C ALA A 394 24.49 0.03 2.73
N LEU A 395 24.01 0.07 1.50
CA LEU A 395 23.59 1.30 0.81
C LEU A 395 22.28 1.89 1.32
N SER A 396 21.36 1.07 1.85
CA SER A 396 20.09 1.55 2.43
C SER A 396 20.24 2.11 3.84
N VAL A 397 21.30 1.74 4.56
CA VAL A 397 21.62 2.23 5.92
C VAL A 397 22.48 3.50 5.89
N ALA A 398 23.18 3.77 4.79
CA ALA A 398 23.90 5.02 4.59
C ALA A 398 22.93 6.14 4.13
N GLU A 399 22.12 6.67 5.06
CA GLU A 399 21.54 7.99 4.88
C GLU A 399 22.67 9.02 4.78
N PRO A 400 22.65 9.92 3.80
CA PRO A 400 23.59 11.03 3.79
C PRO A 400 23.32 11.89 5.03
N ALA A 401 24.34 12.05 5.88
CA ALA A 401 24.34 13.05 6.91
C ALA A 401 23.99 14.39 6.26
N LEU A 402 22.95 15.03 6.78
CA LEU A 402 22.54 16.40 6.40
C LEU A 402 23.75 17.32 6.54
N ALA A 403 24.21 17.84 5.42
CA ALA A 403 25.08 19.02 5.35
C ALA A 403 24.23 20.26 5.12
#